data_3824a1fe7be7bcf3fa643bebf625dbee
#
_entry.id   3824a1fe7be7bcf3fa643bebf625dbee
#
_cell.length_a   1.000
_cell.length_b   1.000
_cell.length_c   1.000
_cell.angle_alpha   90.00
_cell.angle_beta   90.00
_cell.angle_gamma   90.00
#
_symmetry.space_group_name_H-M   'P 1'
#
loop_
_entity.id
_entity.type
_entity.pdbx_description
1 polymer ?
#
loop_
_entity_poly.entity_id
_entity_poly.type
_entity_poly.pdbx_seq_one_letter_code
_entity_poly.pdbx_strand_id
1 'polypeptide(L)'
;MKKLIVTFGIVLVSQFGFSQAAKAKPATAAITTSTAPAAPVDEAFKKDVLRVIEKSGTGGQIAGAKKQILGMIPEEKQAAFLVEFEAMLPKIYDASAKIYMEEYTKEDIKAMLAFYDSPVGKKIEEKAEVISSKSQEAMASVQGDMQALVAKYMQ
;
A
#
# COMPACT_ATOMS: atom_id res chain seq x y z
N MET A 1 -11.87 -40.99 -7.06
CA MET A 1 -11.41 -40.10 -6.01
C MET A 1 -9.90 -39.91 -6.17
N LYS A 2 -9.46 -38.94 -6.95
CA LYS A 2 -8.03 -38.60 -7.13
C LYS A 2 -7.86 -37.14 -6.73
N LYS A 3 -7.18 -36.89 -5.62
CA LYS A 3 -6.83 -35.60 -5.09
C LYS A 3 -5.72 -34.99 -5.96
N LEU A 4 -6.01 -33.91 -6.69
CA LEU A 4 -5.02 -33.15 -7.42
C LEU A 4 -4.50 -32.05 -6.47
N ILE A 5 -3.27 -32.21 -6.01
CA ILE A 5 -2.52 -31.18 -5.28
C ILE A 5 -1.86 -30.30 -6.34
N VAL A 6 -2.35 -29.07 -6.49
CA VAL A 6 -1.71 -28.04 -7.34
C VAL A 6 -0.67 -27.30 -6.50
N THR A 7 0.58 -27.67 -6.69
CA THR A 7 1.72 -26.97 -6.08
C THR A 7 2.04 -25.75 -6.94
N PHE A 8 1.81 -24.55 -6.42
CA PHE A 8 2.16 -23.29 -7.07
C PHE A 8 3.65 -23.04 -6.87
N GLY A 9 4.44 -23.33 -7.89
CA GLY A 9 5.87 -23.05 -7.89
C GLY A 9 6.14 -21.57 -8.22
N ILE A 10 6.70 -20.86 -7.27
CA ILE A 10 7.25 -19.51 -7.50
C ILE A 10 8.61 -19.70 -8.17
N VAL A 11 8.71 -19.32 -9.45
CA VAL A 11 9.99 -19.21 -10.18
C VAL A 11 10.58 -17.83 -9.94
N LEU A 12 11.61 -17.79 -9.11
CA LEU A 12 12.50 -16.64 -8.93
C LEU A 12 13.52 -16.66 -10.06
N VAL A 13 13.40 -15.74 -11.02
CA VAL A 13 14.45 -15.50 -12.03
C VAL A 13 15.39 -14.43 -11.50
N SER A 14 16.52 -14.87 -10.93
CA SER A 14 17.68 -14.04 -10.68
C SER A 14 18.75 -14.36 -11.72
N GLN A 15 19.00 -13.47 -12.68
CA GLN A 15 20.20 -13.45 -13.47
C GLN A 15 20.54 -12.00 -13.86
N PHE A 16 21.46 -11.38 -13.15
CA PHE A 16 22.47 -10.52 -13.77
C PHE A 16 23.76 -10.64 -12.95
N GLY A 17 24.63 -11.52 -13.45
CA GLY A 17 25.98 -11.60 -12.95
C GLY A 17 26.83 -10.47 -13.54
N PHE A 18 27.55 -9.76 -12.70
CA PHE A 18 28.75 -9.05 -13.08
C PHE A 18 29.89 -9.55 -12.18
N SER A 19 30.78 -10.31 -12.81
CA SER A 19 32.01 -10.82 -12.24
C SER A 19 33.01 -9.69 -12.08
N GLN A 20 33.52 -9.48 -10.87
CA GLN A 20 34.92 -9.07 -10.70
C GLN A 20 35.49 -9.65 -9.41
N ALA A 21 36.55 -10.41 -9.59
CA ALA A 21 37.28 -11.06 -8.55
C ALA A 21 38.16 -10.05 -7.78
N ALA A 22 37.99 -10.02 -6.46
CA ALA A 22 39.07 -9.58 -5.56
C ALA A 22 38.99 -10.41 -4.28
N LYS A 23 40.12 -11.10 -4.00
CA LYS A 23 40.36 -11.88 -2.78
C LYS A 23 40.18 -11.00 -1.54
N ALA A 24 39.26 -11.36 -0.65
CA ALA A 24 39.27 -10.88 0.73
C ALA A 24 38.85 -12.03 1.66
N LYS A 25 39.62 -12.18 2.71
CA LYS A 25 39.65 -13.10 3.83
C LYS A 25 38.29 -13.12 4.57
N PRO A 26 37.83 -14.25 5.14
CA PRO A 26 36.58 -14.27 5.90
C PRO A 26 36.78 -13.53 7.24
N ALA A 27 36.15 -12.39 7.37
CA ALA A 27 35.95 -11.74 8.67
C ALA A 27 34.60 -12.17 9.18
N THR A 28 34.60 -12.88 10.29
CA THR A 28 33.42 -13.19 11.11
C THR A 28 32.81 -11.86 11.58
N ALA A 29 31.82 -11.37 10.84
CA ALA A 29 31.05 -10.21 11.27
C ALA A 29 30.03 -10.69 12.32
N ALA A 30 30.33 -10.39 13.59
CA ALA A 30 29.33 -10.43 14.64
C ALA A 30 28.16 -9.54 14.27
N ILE A 31 26.95 -10.12 14.25
CA ILE A 31 25.71 -9.38 14.12
C ILE A 31 25.54 -8.60 15.43
N THR A 32 26.10 -7.41 15.49
CA THR A 32 25.74 -6.43 16.52
C THR A 32 24.38 -5.90 16.16
N THR A 33 23.37 -6.37 16.87
CA THR A 33 22.04 -5.75 16.91
C THR A 33 22.25 -4.36 17.53
N SER A 34 22.54 -3.36 16.67
CA SER A 34 22.59 -1.97 17.09
C SER A 34 21.16 -1.52 17.37
N THR A 35 20.74 -1.67 18.62
CA THR A 35 19.58 -0.95 19.16
C THR A 35 20.03 0.49 19.40
N ALA A 36 20.22 1.26 18.33
CA ALA A 36 20.32 2.70 18.45
C ALA A 36 18.97 3.20 18.99
N PRO A 37 18.93 4.08 20.00
CA PRO A 37 17.70 4.72 20.41
C PRO A 37 17.12 5.42 19.18
N ALA A 38 15.85 5.14 18.89
CA ALA A 38 15.14 5.81 17.81
C ALA A 38 15.29 7.31 17.99
N ALA A 39 15.84 8.00 16.99
CA ALA A 39 15.92 9.46 17.02
C ALA A 39 14.51 10.02 17.32
N PRO A 40 14.40 11.10 18.11
CA PRO A 40 13.10 11.67 18.43
C PRO A 40 12.35 11.94 17.13
N VAL A 41 11.12 11.40 17.03
CA VAL A 41 10.26 11.58 15.84
C VAL A 41 10.00 13.07 15.71
N ASP A 42 10.28 13.64 14.54
CA ASP A 42 9.93 15.03 14.25
C ASP A 42 8.41 15.12 14.08
N GLU A 43 7.73 15.48 15.14
CA GLU A 43 6.26 15.54 15.21
C GLU A 43 5.67 16.55 14.20
N ALA A 44 6.38 17.63 13.88
CA ALA A 44 5.94 18.57 12.87
C ALA A 44 5.99 17.93 11.47
N PHE A 45 7.07 17.23 11.17
CA PHE A 45 7.22 16.48 9.92
C PHE A 45 6.16 15.37 9.81
N LYS A 46 5.97 14.58 10.87
CA LYS A 46 4.93 13.54 10.94
C LYS A 46 3.53 14.11 10.68
N LYS A 47 3.21 15.27 11.26
CA LYS A 47 1.92 15.95 11.06
C LYS A 47 1.70 16.32 9.59
N ASP A 48 2.72 16.87 8.94
CA ASP A 48 2.63 17.23 7.52
C ASP A 48 2.50 15.98 6.63
N VAL A 49 3.21 14.91 6.95
CA VAL A 49 3.07 13.60 6.28
C VAL A 49 1.65 13.05 6.41
N LEU A 50 1.06 13.07 7.60
CA LEU A 50 -0.32 12.61 7.82
C LEU A 50 -1.33 13.42 6.97
N ARG A 51 -1.12 14.74 6.83
CA ARG A 51 -1.94 15.56 5.93
C ARG A 51 -1.80 15.16 4.46
N VAL A 52 -0.58 14.82 4.01
CA VAL A 52 -0.37 14.29 2.66
C VAL A 52 -1.10 12.97 2.47
N ILE A 53 -0.99 12.04 3.42
CA ILE A 53 -1.65 10.74 3.38
C ILE A 53 -3.17 10.91 3.29
N GLU A 54 -3.75 11.81 4.07
CA GLU A 54 -5.18 12.12 4.04
C GLU A 54 -5.61 12.62 2.65
N LYS A 55 -4.88 13.60 2.10
CA LYS A 55 -5.18 14.22 0.80
C LYS A 55 -4.88 13.32 -0.41
N SER A 56 -3.99 12.36 -0.28
CA SER A 56 -3.58 11.43 -1.36
C SER A 56 -4.60 10.36 -1.73
N GLY A 57 -5.76 10.34 -1.06
CA GLY A 57 -6.80 9.34 -1.29
C GLY A 57 -6.61 8.03 -0.52
N THR A 58 -5.63 7.94 0.38
CA THR A 58 -5.44 6.76 1.26
C THR A 58 -6.68 6.49 2.09
N GLY A 59 -7.39 7.53 2.53
CA GLY A 59 -8.68 7.39 3.22
C GLY A 59 -9.72 6.64 2.38
N GLY A 60 -9.78 6.90 1.08
CA GLY A 60 -10.66 6.18 0.15
C GLY A 60 -10.29 4.70 0.00
N GLN A 61 -9.00 4.38 -0.01
CA GLN A 61 -8.53 2.98 -0.04
C GLN A 61 -8.90 2.24 1.25
N ILE A 62 -8.73 2.87 2.41
CA ILE A 62 -9.12 2.33 3.71
C ILE A 62 -10.64 2.13 3.76
N ALA A 63 -11.44 3.08 3.28
CA ALA A 63 -12.89 2.96 3.22
C ALA A 63 -13.34 1.83 2.28
N GLY A 64 -12.68 1.67 1.14
CA GLY A 64 -12.92 0.57 0.21
C GLY A 64 -12.61 -0.80 0.84
N ALA A 65 -11.46 -0.93 1.50
CA ALA A 65 -11.07 -2.14 2.22
C ALA A 65 -12.06 -2.45 3.37
N LYS A 66 -12.46 -1.44 4.14
CA LYS A 66 -13.49 -1.57 5.18
C LYS A 66 -14.80 -2.14 4.61
N LYS A 67 -15.27 -1.59 3.49
CA LYS A 67 -16.50 -2.05 2.83
C LYS A 67 -16.41 -3.51 2.37
N GLN A 68 -15.29 -3.91 1.78
CA GLN A 68 -15.06 -5.30 1.36
C GLN A 68 -15.07 -6.26 2.54
N ILE A 69 -14.38 -5.91 3.64
CA ILE A 69 -14.33 -6.75 4.84
C ILE A 69 -15.73 -6.87 5.47
N LEU A 70 -16.48 -5.76 5.56
CA LEU A 70 -17.85 -5.77 6.07
C LEU A 70 -18.75 -6.74 5.28
N GLY A 71 -18.59 -6.83 3.96
CA GLY A 71 -19.33 -7.79 3.13
C GLY A 71 -19.05 -9.27 3.44
N MET A 72 -17.98 -9.57 4.17
CA MET A 72 -17.62 -10.93 4.60
C MET A 72 -18.00 -11.23 6.05
N ILE A 73 -18.44 -10.21 6.82
CA ILE A 73 -18.77 -10.33 8.23
C ILE A 73 -20.28 -10.46 8.39
N PRO A 74 -20.78 -11.46 9.17
CA PRO A 74 -22.19 -11.57 9.51
C PRO A 74 -22.74 -10.27 10.09
N GLU A 75 -23.96 -9.89 9.69
CA GLU A 75 -24.58 -8.58 10.00
C GLU A 75 -24.57 -8.26 11.49
N GLU A 76 -24.88 -9.27 12.33
CA GLU A 76 -24.90 -9.15 13.80
C GLU A 76 -23.54 -8.82 14.42
N LYS A 77 -22.42 -9.02 13.69
CA LYS A 77 -21.06 -8.76 14.15
C LYS A 77 -20.44 -7.48 13.55
N GLN A 78 -21.09 -6.89 12.54
CA GLN A 78 -20.53 -5.73 11.83
C GLN A 78 -20.37 -4.52 12.74
N ALA A 79 -21.29 -4.27 13.66
CA ALA A 79 -21.19 -3.15 14.59
C ALA A 79 -19.95 -3.27 15.51
N ALA A 80 -19.70 -4.47 16.06
CA ALA A 80 -18.52 -4.72 16.90
C ALA A 80 -17.23 -4.59 16.09
N PHE A 81 -17.19 -5.13 14.87
CA PHE A 81 -16.05 -4.99 13.96
C PHE A 81 -15.75 -3.52 13.66
N LEU A 82 -16.75 -2.69 13.40
CA LEU A 82 -16.53 -1.27 13.09
C LEU A 82 -15.84 -0.55 14.24
N VAL A 83 -16.23 -0.81 15.48
CA VAL A 83 -15.58 -0.21 16.66
C VAL A 83 -14.10 -0.59 16.72
N GLU A 84 -13.77 -1.87 16.52
CA GLU A 84 -12.39 -2.35 16.55
C GLU A 84 -11.59 -1.82 15.36
N PHE A 85 -12.20 -1.76 14.18
CA PHE A 85 -11.57 -1.22 12.98
C PHE A 85 -11.20 0.27 13.15
N GLU A 86 -12.11 1.09 13.67
CA GLU A 86 -11.85 2.51 13.95
C GLU A 86 -10.73 2.69 14.97
N ALA A 87 -10.64 1.81 15.99
CA ALA A 87 -9.55 1.80 16.95
C ALA A 87 -8.18 1.41 16.32
N MET A 88 -8.18 0.73 15.17
CA MET A 88 -6.97 0.39 14.42
C MET A 88 -6.48 1.52 13.51
N LEU A 89 -7.34 2.45 13.09
CA LEU A 89 -6.98 3.51 12.14
C LEU A 89 -5.72 4.30 12.54
N PRO A 90 -5.53 4.73 13.79
CA PRO A 90 -4.31 5.43 14.17
C PRO A 90 -3.03 4.62 13.90
N LYS A 91 -3.06 3.30 14.13
CA LYS A 91 -1.93 2.42 13.85
C LYS A 91 -1.65 2.30 12.35
N ILE A 92 -2.70 2.26 11.53
CA ILE A 92 -2.58 2.22 10.06
C ILE A 92 -1.95 3.51 9.55
N TYR A 93 -2.43 4.66 10.03
CA TYR A 93 -1.87 5.96 9.66
C TYR A 93 -0.44 6.15 10.16
N ASP A 94 -0.11 5.71 11.37
CA ASP A 94 1.25 5.77 11.91
C ASP A 94 2.23 4.90 11.12
N ALA A 95 1.81 3.69 10.73
CA ALA A 95 2.62 2.81 9.88
C ALA A 95 2.86 3.44 8.51
N SER A 96 1.82 4.02 7.89
CA SER A 96 1.94 4.73 6.62
C SER A 96 2.84 5.96 6.75
N ALA A 97 2.68 6.74 7.80
CA ALA A 97 3.49 7.94 8.04
C ALA A 97 4.98 7.59 8.18
N LYS A 98 5.31 6.48 8.85
CA LYS A 98 6.68 6.02 8.98
C LYS A 98 7.31 5.76 7.61
N ILE A 99 6.60 5.06 6.71
CA ILE A 99 7.06 4.78 5.34
C ILE A 99 7.32 6.09 4.59
N TYR A 100 6.38 7.05 4.65
CA TYR A 100 6.54 8.34 3.99
C TYR A 100 7.74 9.13 4.55
N MET A 101 7.98 9.09 5.85
CA MET A 101 9.12 9.78 6.49
C MET A 101 10.46 9.12 6.16
N GLU A 102 10.48 7.83 5.79
CA GLU A 102 11.67 7.13 5.34
C GLU A 102 11.98 7.41 3.87
N GLU A 103 10.93 7.57 3.01
CA GLU A 103 11.07 7.68 1.56
C GLU A 103 11.10 9.13 1.04
N TYR A 104 10.55 10.09 1.78
CA TYR A 104 10.42 11.48 1.36
C TYR A 104 11.10 12.46 2.31
N THR A 105 11.69 13.51 1.75
CA THR A 105 12.24 14.61 2.53
C THR A 105 11.13 15.57 3.02
N LYS A 106 11.47 16.44 3.97
CA LYS A 106 10.55 17.50 4.43
C LYS A 106 10.16 18.45 3.28
N GLU A 107 11.06 18.69 2.38
CA GLU A 107 10.87 19.54 1.20
C GLU A 107 9.88 18.89 0.23
N ASP A 108 9.98 17.58 0.00
CA ASP A 108 9.04 16.82 -0.83
C ASP A 108 7.63 16.87 -0.24
N ILE A 109 7.50 16.63 1.06
CA ILE A 109 6.19 16.68 1.74
C ILE A 109 5.57 18.08 1.66
N LYS A 110 6.36 19.16 1.80
CA LYS A 110 5.86 20.53 1.61
C LYS A 110 5.39 20.77 0.17
N ALA A 111 6.14 20.26 -0.81
CA ALA A 111 5.76 20.38 -2.22
C ALA A 111 4.45 19.62 -2.52
N MET A 112 4.28 18.40 -1.97
CA MET A 112 3.04 17.65 -2.07
C MET A 112 1.86 18.39 -1.44
N LEU A 113 2.03 18.97 -0.25
CA LEU A 113 0.98 19.76 0.39
C LEU A 113 0.61 20.99 -0.46
N ALA A 114 1.59 21.70 -1.00
CA ALA A 114 1.33 22.81 -1.88
C ALA A 114 0.56 22.40 -3.15
N PHE A 115 0.86 21.21 -3.71
CA PHE A 115 0.11 20.65 -4.82
C PHE A 115 -1.34 20.36 -4.42
N TYR A 116 -1.57 19.64 -3.31
CA TYR A 116 -2.93 19.29 -2.87
C TYR A 116 -3.75 20.51 -2.46
N ASP A 117 -3.12 21.56 -1.95
CA ASP A 117 -3.79 22.82 -1.60
C ASP A 117 -4.10 23.71 -2.84
N SER A 118 -3.52 23.37 -4.01
CA SER A 118 -3.80 24.05 -5.28
C SER A 118 -5.23 23.77 -5.79
N PRO A 119 -5.75 24.60 -6.72
CA PRO A 119 -7.07 24.36 -7.31
C PRO A 119 -7.21 23.00 -7.99
N VAL A 120 -6.15 22.51 -8.66
CA VAL A 120 -6.15 21.20 -9.31
C VAL A 120 -6.06 20.06 -8.28
N GLY A 121 -5.25 20.23 -7.23
CA GLY A 121 -5.13 19.25 -6.15
C GLY A 121 -6.46 19.04 -5.42
N LYS A 122 -7.14 20.13 -5.07
CA LYS A 122 -8.51 20.08 -4.48
C LYS A 122 -9.50 19.37 -5.40
N LYS A 123 -9.44 19.64 -6.70
CA LYS A 123 -10.32 18.99 -7.68
C LYS A 123 -10.04 17.49 -7.78
N ILE A 124 -8.77 17.07 -7.66
CA ILE A 124 -8.41 15.64 -7.62
C ILE A 124 -9.02 14.98 -6.38
N GLU A 125 -8.87 15.59 -5.19
CA GLU A 125 -9.45 15.12 -3.94
C GLU A 125 -10.99 14.97 -4.04
N GLU A 126 -11.67 16.03 -4.50
CA GLU A 126 -13.12 16.04 -4.66
C GLU A 126 -13.66 15.00 -5.66
N LYS A 127 -12.87 14.66 -6.68
CA LYS A 127 -13.29 13.72 -7.74
C LYS A 127 -12.80 12.29 -7.52
N ALA A 128 -11.95 12.06 -6.53
CA ALA A 128 -11.30 10.77 -6.31
C ALA A 128 -12.31 9.62 -6.19
N GLU A 129 -13.37 9.78 -5.40
CA GLU A 129 -14.41 8.77 -5.21
C GLU A 129 -15.19 8.48 -6.50
N VAL A 130 -15.63 9.54 -7.19
CA VAL A 130 -16.38 9.41 -8.45
C VAL A 130 -15.54 8.74 -9.54
N ILE A 131 -14.24 9.12 -9.64
CA ILE A 131 -13.32 8.50 -10.60
C ILE A 131 -13.08 7.04 -10.23
N SER A 132 -12.88 6.71 -8.96
CA SER A 132 -12.70 5.34 -8.50
C SER A 132 -13.92 4.46 -8.83
N SER A 133 -15.14 4.94 -8.52
CA SER A 133 -16.38 4.21 -8.82
C SER A 133 -16.54 3.96 -10.32
N LYS A 134 -16.42 5.01 -11.13
CA LYS A 134 -16.51 4.88 -12.59
C LYS A 134 -15.42 4.00 -13.19
N SER A 135 -14.21 4.01 -12.63
CA SER A 135 -13.13 3.13 -13.08
C SER A 135 -13.45 1.67 -12.77
N GLN A 136 -14.06 1.37 -11.61
CA GLN A 136 -14.51 0.01 -11.28
C GLN A 136 -15.62 -0.46 -12.21
N GLU A 137 -16.60 0.40 -12.54
CA GLU A 137 -17.65 0.09 -13.52
C GLU A 137 -17.06 -0.17 -14.90
N ALA A 138 -16.11 0.67 -15.34
CA ALA A 138 -15.43 0.48 -16.61
C ALA A 138 -14.63 -0.83 -16.65
N MET A 139 -13.93 -1.17 -15.57
CA MET A 139 -13.22 -2.46 -15.46
C MET A 139 -14.18 -3.64 -15.49
N ALA A 140 -15.32 -3.55 -14.81
CA ALA A 140 -16.35 -4.60 -14.84
C ALA A 140 -16.91 -4.81 -16.26
N SER A 141 -17.07 -3.73 -17.06
CA SER A 141 -17.59 -3.82 -18.43
C SER A 141 -16.65 -4.57 -19.39
N VAL A 142 -15.33 -4.55 -19.14
CA VAL A 142 -14.34 -5.25 -19.97
C VAL A 142 -13.92 -6.61 -19.42
N GLN A 143 -14.46 -7.02 -18.28
CA GLN A 143 -14.11 -8.30 -17.65
C GLN A 143 -14.41 -9.52 -18.53
N GLY A 144 -15.54 -9.49 -19.26
CA GLY A 144 -15.91 -10.54 -20.21
C GLY A 144 -14.89 -10.67 -21.34
N ASP A 145 -14.46 -9.55 -21.90
CA ASP A 145 -13.45 -9.51 -22.96
C ASP A 145 -12.10 -10.02 -22.48
N MET A 146 -11.71 -9.65 -21.25
CA MET A 146 -10.49 -10.17 -20.62
C MET A 146 -10.55 -11.69 -20.42
N GLN A 147 -11.68 -12.23 -19.97
CA GLN A 147 -11.86 -13.68 -19.82
C GLN A 147 -11.79 -14.39 -21.19
N ALA A 148 -12.42 -13.84 -22.21
CA ALA A 148 -12.36 -14.39 -23.58
C ALA A 148 -10.91 -14.34 -24.13
N LEU A 149 -10.19 -13.25 -23.87
CA LEU A 149 -8.78 -13.12 -24.25
C LEU A 149 -7.91 -14.18 -23.57
N VAL A 150 -8.04 -14.37 -22.26
CA VAL A 150 -7.31 -15.41 -21.51
C VAL A 150 -7.63 -16.80 -22.07
N ALA A 151 -8.91 -17.12 -22.26
CA ALA A 151 -9.34 -18.42 -22.78
C ALA A 151 -8.72 -18.73 -24.17
N LYS A 152 -8.54 -17.72 -25.02
CA LYS A 152 -7.91 -17.87 -26.34
C LYS A 152 -6.44 -18.33 -26.26
N TYR A 153 -5.71 -17.96 -25.21
CA TYR A 153 -4.28 -18.28 -25.05
C TYR A 153 -4.02 -19.44 -24.09
N MET A 154 -5.05 -20.00 -23.47
CA MET A 154 -4.95 -21.19 -22.61
C MET A 154 -5.32 -22.51 -23.35
N GLN A 155 -5.70 -22.43 -24.62
CA GLN A 155 -5.90 -23.60 -25.50
C GLN A 155 -4.63 -23.88 -26.29
#